data_30ab51ed025f241ddef4f39476027736
#
_entry.id   30ab51ed025f241ddef4f39476027736
#
_cell.length_a   1.000
_cell.length_b   1.000
_cell.length_c   1.000
_cell.angle_alpha   90.00
_cell.angle_beta   90.00
_cell.angle_gamma   90.00
#
_symmetry.space_group_name_H-M   'P 1'
#
loop_
_entity.id
_entity.type
_entity.pdbx_description
1 polymer ?
#
loop_
_entity_poly.entity_id
_entity_poly.type
_entity_poly.pdbx_seq_one_letter_code
_entity_poly.pdbx_strand_id
1 'polypeptide(L)'
;MTRTLSDALKEVPDQRGRKGRQIPLYAILTLSIAAMLAGADSLIAIFRFGRRLRPEALRLLGFEDGTAPCHATYHYVFQSLDGEALSRILGAFAVGDTKGGHIAIDGKTLKGSRRHDAKALHVVSAFATGLSAVVGDLIVEPEQNEITAALALLKSLPLEGAIITGDAIFCQREICRSIRDARGHYLFAVKENQPTLLREIELEFTAECSAFSPLHTA
;
A
#
# COMPACT_ATOMS: atom_id res chain seq x y z
N MET A 1 8.88 -0.96 -22.91
CA MET A 1 9.36 -2.11 -22.11
C MET A 1 8.65 -2.07 -20.77
N THR A 2 8.02 -3.13 -20.38
CA THR A 2 7.33 -3.22 -19.08
C THR A 2 8.37 -3.20 -17.96
N ARG A 3 8.25 -2.29 -17.00
CA ARG A 3 9.12 -2.18 -15.83
C ARG A 3 9.01 -3.46 -14.99
N THR A 4 10.13 -4.08 -14.63
CA THR A 4 10.13 -5.28 -13.80
C THR A 4 10.13 -4.92 -12.31
N LEU A 5 9.72 -5.84 -11.44
CA LEU A 5 9.83 -5.67 -9.99
C LEU A 5 11.28 -5.41 -9.56
N SER A 6 12.22 -6.12 -10.15
CA SER A 6 13.66 -5.93 -9.88
C SER A 6 14.12 -4.50 -10.22
N ASP A 7 13.61 -3.91 -11.32
CA ASP A 7 13.95 -2.53 -11.67
C ASP A 7 13.35 -1.53 -10.67
N ALA A 8 12.14 -1.77 -10.19
CA ALA A 8 11.54 -0.96 -9.14
C ALA A 8 12.36 -1.03 -7.83
N LEU A 9 12.79 -2.21 -7.42
CA LEU A 9 13.56 -2.41 -6.21
C LEU A 9 14.96 -1.79 -6.24
N LYS A 10 15.53 -1.47 -7.41
CA LYS A 10 16.78 -0.72 -7.54
C LYS A 10 16.67 0.73 -7.05
N GLU A 11 15.44 1.25 -6.97
CA GLU A 11 15.18 2.61 -6.47
C GLU A 11 15.13 2.70 -4.95
N VAL A 12 15.09 1.56 -4.25
CA VAL A 12 15.06 1.52 -2.78
C VAL A 12 16.40 2.04 -2.23
N PRO A 13 16.40 3.07 -1.36
CA PRO A 13 17.62 3.62 -0.79
C PRO A 13 18.39 2.57 0.01
N ASP A 14 19.66 2.39 -0.32
CA ASP A 14 20.54 1.47 0.41
C ASP A 14 21.31 2.24 1.49
N GLN A 15 20.87 2.14 2.72
CA GLN A 15 21.46 2.80 3.89
C GLN A 15 22.65 2.03 4.48
N ARG A 16 22.98 0.85 3.92
CA ARG A 16 24.09 0.03 4.42
C ARG A 16 25.44 0.69 4.13
N GLY A 17 26.41 0.46 5.02
CA GLY A 17 27.79 0.89 4.81
C GLY A 17 28.47 0.14 3.65
N ARG A 18 29.60 0.67 3.17
CA ARG A 18 30.35 0.17 1.99
C ARG A 18 30.59 -1.35 1.99
N LYS A 19 30.94 -1.94 3.14
CA LYS A 19 31.14 -3.38 3.29
C LYS A 19 29.87 -4.20 3.13
N GLY A 20 28.72 -3.66 3.54
CA GLY A 20 27.42 -4.33 3.44
C GLY A 20 26.83 -4.29 2.04
N ARG A 21 27.35 -3.45 1.13
CA ARG A 21 26.85 -3.28 -0.24
C ARG A 21 27.50 -4.21 -1.26
N GLN A 22 28.32 -5.16 -0.85
CA GLN A 22 28.91 -6.15 -1.77
C GLN A 22 27.84 -6.95 -2.50
N ILE A 23 26.72 -7.21 -1.85
CA ILE A 23 25.52 -7.82 -2.47
C ILE A 23 24.51 -6.71 -2.69
N PRO A 24 24.02 -6.50 -3.92
CA PRO A 24 23.03 -5.47 -4.22
C PRO A 24 21.76 -5.61 -3.39
N LEU A 25 21.24 -4.49 -2.85
CA LEU A 25 20.02 -4.51 -2.04
C LEU A 25 18.83 -5.09 -2.82
N TYR A 26 18.66 -4.66 -4.08
CA TYR A 26 17.55 -5.14 -4.92
C TYR A 26 17.55 -6.65 -5.09
N ALA A 27 18.71 -7.31 -5.17
CA ALA A 27 18.81 -8.75 -5.30
C ALA A 27 18.31 -9.45 -4.03
N ILE A 28 18.71 -8.95 -2.85
CA ILE A 28 18.25 -9.48 -1.56
C ILE A 28 16.73 -9.29 -1.42
N LEU A 29 16.19 -8.13 -1.78
CA LEU A 29 14.76 -7.85 -1.72
C LEU A 29 13.98 -8.70 -2.73
N THR A 30 14.47 -8.85 -3.97
CA THR A 30 13.83 -9.71 -4.99
C THR A 30 13.76 -11.16 -4.53
N LEU A 31 14.86 -11.69 -3.99
CA LEU A 31 14.89 -13.04 -3.43
C LEU A 31 13.93 -13.18 -2.24
N SER A 32 13.88 -12.18 -1.36
CA SER A 32 12.99 -12.21 -0.20
C SER A 32 11.53 -12.20 -0.60
N ILE A 33 11.15 -11.38 -1.59
CA ILE A 33 9.78 -11.35 -2.13
C ILE A 33 9.45 -12.68 -2.80
N ALA A 34 10.35 -13.25 -3.60
CA ALA A 34 10.14 -14.56 -4.22
C ALA A 34 9.94 -15.67 -3.16
N ALA A 35 10.72 -15.64 -2.08
CA ALA A 35 10.57 -16.57 -0.97
C ALA A 35 9.22 -16.41 -0.25
N MET A 36 8.79 -15.17 0.02
CA MET A 36 7.50 -14.89 0.66
C MET A 36 6.32 -15.33 -0.22
N LEU A 37 6.39 -15.11 -1.53
CA LEU A 37 5.40 -15.61 -2.48
C LEU A 37 5.37 -17.16 -2.53
N ALA A 38 6.50 -17.80 -2.23
CA ALA A 38 6.60 -19.25 -2.08
C ALA A 38 6.22 -19.76 -0.67
N GLY A 39 5.69 -18.88 0.20
CA GLY A 39 5.21 -19.24 1.53
C GLY A 39 6.22 -19.09 2.67
N ALA A 40 7.37 -18.41 2.46
CA ALA A 40 8.30 -18.13 3.55
C ALA A 40 7.72 -17.03 4.48
N ASP A 41 7.65 -17.32 5.77
CA ASP A 41 7.08 -16.48 6.84
C ASP A 41 8.10 -15.92 7.82
N SER A 42 9.38 -16.21 7.61
CA SER A 42 10.47 -15.81 8.51
C SER A 42 11.79 -15.62 7.77
N LEU A 43 12.72 -14.85 8.36
CA LEU A 43 14.06 -14.67 7.79
C LEU A 43 14.82 -15.98 7.60
N ILE A 44 14.61 -16.95 8.49
CA ILE A 44 15.18 -18.30 8.38
C ILE A 44 14.58 -19.02 7.16
N ALA A 45 13.28 -18.90 6.94
CA ALA A 45 12.62 -19.50 5.79
C ALA A 45 13.10 -18.87 4.47
N ILE A 46 13.26 -17.54 4.42
CA ILE A 46 13.85 -16.82 3.27
C ILE A 46 15.28 -17.31 3.00
N PHE A 47 16.12 -17.39 4.03
CA PHE A 47 17.48 -17.92 3.90
C PHE A 47 17.49 -19.35 3.36
N ARG A 48 16.65 -20.26 3.91
CA ARG A 48 16.54 -21.65 3.45
C ARG A 48 16.06 -21.73 2.01
N PHE A 49 15.11 -20.88 1.59
CA PHE A 49 14.66 -20.78 0.22
C PHE A 49 15.81 -20.43 -0.71
N GLY A 50 16.57 -19.38 -0.41
CA GLY A 50 17.73 -18.96 -1.22
C GLY A 50 18.79 -20.06 -1.35
N ARG A 51 19.05 -20.82 -0.27
CA ARG A 51 19.99 -21.94 -0.29
C ARG A 51 19.58 -23.12 -1.16
N ARG A 52 18.31 -23.25 -1.51
CA ARG A 52 17.79 -24.31 -2.38
C ARG A 52 17.78 -23.92 -3.85
N LEU A 53 17.95 -22.65 -4.16
CA LEU A 53 17.99 -22.18 -5.54
C LEU A 53 19.30 -22.60 -6.22
N ARG A 54 19.21 -22.89 -7.52
CA ARG A 54 20.39 -23.15 -8.35
C ARG A 54 21.16 -21.84 -8.60
N PRO A 55 22.49 -21.90 -8.81
CA PRO A 55 23.29 -20.71 -9.08
C PRO A 55 22.77 -19.85 -10.24
N GLU A 56 22.23 -20.50 -11.29
CA GLU A 56 21.65 -19.80 -12.45
C GLU A 56 20.44 -18.96 -12.05
N ALA A 57 19.56 -19.50 -11.23
CA ALA A 57 18.40 -18.77 -10.72
C ALA A 57 18.82 -17.60 -9.81
N LEU A 58 19.84 -17.78 -8.97
CA LEU A 58 20.40 -16.72 -8.17
C LEU A 58 21.02 -15.59 -9.02
N ARG A 59 21.70 -15.91 -10.10
CA ARG A 59 22.21 -14.90 -11.03
C ARG A 59 21.10 -14.09 -11.69
N LEU A 60 20.00 -14.72 -12.06
CA LEU A 60 18.81 -14.03 -12.59
C LEU A 60 18.19 -13.07 -11.57
N LEU A 61 18.31 -13.36 -10.28
CA LEU A 61 17.85 -12.49 -9.19
C LEU A 61 18.85 -11.37 -8.86
N GLY A 62 20.04 -11.35 -9.48
CA GLY A 62 21.05 -10.33 -9.32
C GLY A 62 22.21 -10.68 -8.38
N PHE A 63 22.38 -11.98 -8.03
CA PHE A 63 23.55 -12.46 -7.29
C PHE A 63 24.62 -12.94 -8.28
N GLU A 64 25.57 -12.07 -8.61
CA GLU A 64 26.58 -12.33 -9.66
C GLU A 64 27.37 -13.62 -9.42
N ASP A 65 27.73 -13.91 -8.17
CA ASP A 65 28.45 -15.12 -7.80
C ASP A 65 27.56 -16.40 -7.80
N GLY A 66 26.26 -16.27 -8.01
CA GLY A 66 25.31 -17.38 -7.92
C GLY A 66 25.19 -17.96 -6.50
N THR A 67 25.47 -17.15 -5.47
CA THR A 67 25.43 -17.58 -4.07
C THR A 67 24.46 -16.73 -3.25
N ALA A 68 23.55 -17.38 -2.54
CA ALA A 68 22.61 -16.69 -1.65
C ALA A 68 23.34 -16.16 -0.40
N PRO A 69 22.94 -14.98 0.13
CA PRO A 69 23.52 -14.40 1.34
C PRO A 69 23.36 -15.33 2.55
N CYS A 70 24.21 -15.16 3.56
CA CYS A 70 24.03 -15.82 4.84
C CYS A 70 22.85 -15.23 5.63
N HIS A 71 22.33 -15.99 6.60
CA HIS A 71 21.18 -15.57 7.41
C HIS A 71 21.38 -14.21 8.09
N ALA A 72 22.58 -13.92 8.59
CA ALA A 72 22.89 -12.64 9.22
C ALA A 72 22.72 -11.45 8.28
N THR A 73 23.00 -11.62 6.97
CA THR A 73 22.83 -10.55 5.97
C THR A 73 21.37 -10.11 5.90
N TYR A 74 20.43 -11.05 5.88
CA TYR A 74 18.99 -10.70 5.86
C TYR A 74 18.60 -9.92 7.12
N HIS A 75 19.08 -10.35 8.30
CA HIS A 75 18.80 -9.67 9.55
C HIS A 75 19.25 -8.20 9.51
N TYR A 76 20.50 -7.95 9.12
CA TYR A 76 21.04 -6.57 9.02
C TYR A 76 20.34 -5.74 7.95
N VAL A 77 20.01 -6.33 6.80
CA VAL A 77 19.29 -5.63 5.73
C VAL A 77 17.91 -5.19 6.21
N PHE A 78 17.11 -6.10 6.76
CA PHE A 78 15.75 -5.76 7.21
C PHE A 78 15.72 -4.85 8.44
N GLN A 79 16.76 -4.84 9.25
CA GLN A 79 16.89 -3.92 10.38
C GLN A 79 17.20 -2.47 9.94
N SER A 80 17.93 -2.30 8.84
CA SER A 80 18.32 -0.98 8.30
C SER A 80 17.48 -0.53 7.10
N LEU A 81 16.48 -1.32 6.70
CA LEU A 81 15.66 -1.05 5.53
C LEU A 81 14.72 0.14 5.80
N ASP A 82 14.67 1.05 4.86
CA ASP A 82 13.66 2.10 4.83
C ASP A 82 12.33 1.49 4.36
N GLY A 83 11.49 1.11 5.34
CA GLY A 83 10.20 0.47 5.09
C GLY A 83 9.22 1.37 4.35
N GLU A 84 9.23 2.69 4.62
CA GLU A 84 8.34 3.65 3.95
C GLU A 84 8.73 3.81 2.47
N ALA A 85 10.03 3.95 2.18
CA ALA A 85 10.50 4.01 0.81
C ALA A 85 10.18 2.72 0.03
N LEU A 86 10.37 1.54 0.66
CA LEU A 86 10.01 0.26 0.06
C LEU A 86 8.52 0.16 -0.22
N SER A 87 7.66 0.48 0.75
CA SER A 87 6.20 0.44 0.60
C SER A 87 5.74 1.35 -0.54
N ARG A 88 6.24 2.59 -0.61
CA ARG A 88 5.95 3.53 -1.68
C ARG A 88 6.36 3.02 -3.06
N ILE A 89 7.57 2.44 -3.18
CA ILE A 89 8.09 1.93 -4.45
C ILE A 89 7.29 0.70 -4.90
N LEU A 90 6.98 -0.22 -3.99
CA LEU A 90 6.14 -1.39 -4.29
C LEU A 90 4.71 -0.98 -4.66
N GLY A 91 4.13 -0.03 -3.94
CA GLY A 91 2.83 0.54 -4.24
C GLY A 91 2.79 1.16 -5.64
N ALA A 92 3.77 2.01 -5.98
CA ALA A 92 3.90 2.60 -7.30
C ALA A 92 4.12 1.55 -8.40
N PHE A 93 4.89 0.49 -8.13
CA PHE A 93 5.08 -0.63 -9.06
C PHE A 93 3.78 -1.42 -9.26
N ALA A 94 3.05 -1.71 -8.17
CA ALA A 94 1.82 -2.48 -8.22
C ALA A 94 0.70 -1.73 -8.96
N VAL A 95 0.58 -0.41 -8.76
CA VAL A 95 -0.39 0.42 -9.51
C VAL A 95 -0.02 0.50 -10.99
N GLY A 96 1.28 0.46 -11.30
CA GLY A 96 1.81 0.47 -12.67
C GLY A 96 1.30 1.66 -13.49
N ASP A 97 1.19 1.47 -14.82
CA ASP A 97 0.60 2.44 -15.74
C ASP A 97 -0.95 2.37 -15.76
N THR A 98 -1.59 1.74 -14.78
CA THR A 98 -3.05 1.65 -14.71
C THR A 98 -3.63 3.00 -14.30
N LYS A 99 -3.72 3.92 -15.26
CA LYS A 99 -4.54 5.13 -15.11
C LYS A 99 -5.97 4.72 -14.85
N GLY A 100 -6.55 5.17 -13.74
CA GLY A 100 -7.98 5.02 -13.50
C GLY A 100 -8.39 3.72 -12.80
N GLY A 101 -7.60 3.18 -11.88
CA GLY A 101 -7.98 2.03 -11.04
C GLY A 101 -8.88 2.40 -9.87
N HIS A 102 -9.50 1.38 -9.25
CA HIS A 102 -10.24 1.53 -7.99
C HIS A 102 -9.32 1.22 -6.80
N ILE A 103 -9.24 2.16 -5.84
CA ILE A 103 -8.46 2.03 -4.61
C ILE A 103 -9.42 2.18 -3.41
N ALA A 104 -9.51 1.15 -2.61
CA ALA A 104 -10.26 1.18 -1.35
C ALA A 104 -9.33 1.53 -0.18
N ILE A 105 -9.69 2.52 0.63
CA ILE A 105 -8.97 2.85 1.86
C ILE A 105 -9.74 2.32 3.07
N ASP A 106 -9.01 1.71 4.02
CA ASP A 106 -9.58 1.10 5.22
C ASP A 106 -8.63 1.25 6.41
N GLY A 107 -9.19 1.51 7.59
CA GLY A 107 -8.46 1.56 8.85
C GLY A 107 -8.63 0.27 9.63
N LYS A 108 -7.53 -0.37 10.02
CA LYS A 108 -7.55 -1.64 10.77
C LYS A 108 -6.63 -1.63 11.97
N THR A 109 -7.14 -2.15 13.07
CA THR A 109 -6.31 -2.48 14.23
C THR A 109 -5.69 -3.86 14.05
N LEU A 110 -4.37 -3.96 14.02
CA LEU A 110 -3.67 -5.23 13.87
C LEU A 110 -3.81 -6.06 15.15
N LYS A 111 -4.66 -7.09 15.08
CA LYS A 111 -4.83 -8.05 16.17
C LYS A 111 -3.51 -8.84 16.33
N GLY A 112 -2.92 -8.83 17.53
CA GLY A 112 -1.65 -9.54 17.82
C GLY A 112 -0.43 -8.62 17.85
N SER A 113 -0.53 -7.34 17.48
CA SER A 113 0.55 -6.36 17.68
C SER A 113 0.66 -5.86 19.13
N ARG A 114 -0.27 -6.26 20.01
CA ARG A 114 -0.21 -5.95 21.45
C ARG A 114 1.03 -6.59 22.09
N ARG A 115 1.96 -5.77 22.52
CA ARG A 115 2.97 -6.16 23.53
C ARG A 115 2.46 -5.77 24.91
N HIS A 116 2.98 -6.38 25.98
CA HIS A 116 2.49 -6.26 27.37
C HIS A 116 2.20 -4.81 27.81
N ASP A 117 2.87 -3.79 27.23
CA ASP A 117 2.74 -2.38 27.60
C ASP A 117 2.42 -1.42 26.43
N ALA A 118 2.08 -1.94 25.23
CA ALA A 118 1.78 -1.09 24.07
C ALA A 118 0.36 -1.35 23.52
N LYS A 119 -0.31 -0.26 23.11
CA LYS A 119 -1.59 -0.34 22.38
C LYS A 119 -1.38 -1.12 21.07
N ALA A 120 -2.42 -1.83 20.62
CA ALA A 120 -2.39 -2.48 19.31
C ALA A 120 -2.16 -1.44 18.21
N LEU A 121 -1.32 -1.79 17.23
CA LEU A 121 -1.05 -0.92 16.08
C LEU A 121 -2.32 -0.73 15.26
N HIS A 122 -2.61 0.52 14.94
CA HIS A 122 -3.66 0.90 14.02
C HIS A 122 -3.02 1.28 12.69
N VAL A 123 -3.56 0.79 11.58
CA VAL A 123 -2.98 0.98 10.24
C VAL A 123 -4.07 1.41 9.28
N VAL A 124 -3.80 2.44 8.48
CA VAL A 124 -4.62 2.79 7.32
C VAL A 124 -3.97 2.18 6.09
N SER A 125 -4.73 1.40 5.34
CA SER A 125 -4.26 0.69 4.15
C SER A 125 -5.02 1.13 2.91
N ALA A 126 -4.34 1.17 1.78
CA ALA A 126 -4.91 1.38 0.45
C ALA A 126 -4.84 0.08 -0.36
N PHE A 127 -5.98 -0.44 -0.77
CA PHE A 127 -6.10 -1.68 -1.53
C PHE A 127 -6.55 -1.39 -2.96
N ALA A 128 -5.73 -1.74 -3.94
CA ALA A 128 -6.07 -1.63 -5.36
C ALA A 128 -6.84 -2.88 -5.79
N THR A 129 -8.14 -2.73 -6.06
CA THR A 129 -9.05 -3.84 -6.38
C THR A 129 -8.66 -4.55 -7.67
N GLY A 130 -8.27 -3.81 -8.71
CA GLY A 130 -7.85 -4.40 -9.99
C GLY A 130 -6.59 -5.26 -9.90
N LEU A 131 -5.76 -5.03 -8.89
CA LEU A 131 -4.53 -5.79 -8.63
C LEU A 131 -4.71 -6.83 -7.52
N SER A 132 -5.81 -6.76 -6.78
CA SER A 132 -6.05 -7.56 -5.56
C SER A 132 -4.90 -7.44 -4.55
N ALA A 133 -4.30 -6.26 -4.42
CA ALA A 133 -3.11 -6.02 -3.61
C ALA A 133 -3.20 -4.72 -2.79
N VAL A 134 -2.57 -4.71 -1.62
CA VAL A 134 -2.31 -3.49 -0.85
C VAL A 134 -1.21 -2.70 -1.57
N VAL A 135 -1.50 -1.46 -1.94
CA VAL A 135 -0.59 -0.58 -2.68
C VAL A 135 0.06 0.49 -1.80
N GLY A 136 -0.34 0.55 -0.56
CA GLY A 136 0.25 1.41 0.46
C GLY A 136 -0.41 1.19 1.81
N ASP A 137 0.35 1.39 2.87
CA ASP A 137 -0.11 1.34 4.25
C ASP A 137 0.66 2.35 5.10
N LEU A 138 0.02 2.84 6.15
CA LEU A 138 0.61 3.75 7.12
C LEU A 138 0.14 3.40 8.54
N ILE A 139 1.09 3.32 9.46
CA ILE A 139 0.79 3.19 10.88
C ILE A 139 0.26 4.53 11.38
N VAL A 140 -0.87 4.48 12.09
CA VAL A 140 -1.43 5.65 12.76
C VAL A 140 -0.67 5.83 14.07
N GLU A 141 0.13 6.88 14.16
CA GLU A 141 0.87 7.21 15.37
C GLU A 141 -0.09 7.54 16.53
N PRO A 142 0.30 7.35 17.81
CA PRO A 142 -0.57 7.55 18.97
C PRO A 142 -1.22 8.94 19.07
N GLU A 143 -0.57 9.95 18.49
CA GLU A 143 -1.03 11.34 18.47
C GLU A 143 -1.76 11.73 17.18
N GLN A 144 -1.84 10.80 16.22
CA GLN A 144 -2.52 10.98 14.95
C GLN A 144 -3.86 10.25 14.93
N ASN A 145 -4.73 10.66 14.01
CA ASN A 145 -5.97 9.97 13.72
C ASN A 145 -5.93 9.34 12.31
N GLU A 146 -6.89 8.47 12.03
CA GLU A 146 -7.02 7.80 10.73
C GLU A 146 -7.11 8.79 9.56
N ILE A 147 -7.72 9.95 9.76
CA ILE A 147 -7.89 10.97 8.72
C ILE A 147 -6.53 11.54 8.31
N THR A 148 -5.68 11.86 9.29
CA THR A 148 -4.33 12.39 9.03
C THR A 148 -3.45 11.34 8.34
N ALA A 149 -3.52 10.09 8.80
CA ALA A 149 -2.79 8.98 8.18
C ALA A 149 -3.29 8.71 6.74
N ALA A 150 -4.61 8.74 6.50
CA ALA A 150 -5.18 8.60 5.17
C ALA A 150 -4.73 9.70 4.21
N LEU A 151 -4.68 10.96 4.69
CA LEU A 151 -4.16 12.09 3.90
C LEU A 151 -2.69 11.91 3.50
N ALA A 152 -1.86 11.45 4.43
CA ALA A 152 -0.45 11.18 4.16
C ALA A 152 -0.29 10.01 3.18
N LEU A 153 -1.07 8.93 3.35
CA LEU A 153 -1.08 7.77 2.46
C LEU A 153 -1.51 8.17 1.05
N LEU A 154 -2.61 8.90 0.90
CA LEU A 154 -3.12 9.34 -0.41
C LEU A 154 -2.11 10.21 -1.18
N LYS A 155 -1.34 11.06 -0.48
CA LYS A 155 -0.28 11.87 -1.11
C LYS A 155 0.87 11.03 -1.68
N SER A 156 1.08 9.82 -1.19
CA SER A 156 2.13 8.91 -1.68
C SER A 156 1.69 8.03 -2.86
N LEU A 157 0.40 8.02 -3.19
CA LEU A 157 -0.18 7.18 -4.23
C LEU A 157 -0.43 7.95 -5.54
N PRO A 158 -0.29 7.30 -6.70
CA PRO A 158 -0.66 7.87 -7.99
C PRO A 158 -2.19 7.83 -8.16
N LEU A 159 -2.87 8.95 -7.85
CA LEU A 159 -4.33 9.02 -7.82
C LEU A 159 -4.95 9.48 -9.15
N GLU A 160 -4.18 9.88 -10.15
CA GLU A 160 -4.69 10.40 -11.42
C GLU A 160 -5.64 9.40 -12.10
N GLY A 161 -6.90 9.81 -12.25
CA GLY A 161 -7.96 8.99 -12.84
C GLY A 161 -8.45 7.83 -11.95
N ALA A 162 -7.87 7.63 -10.77
CA ALA A 162 -8.30 6.58 -9.84
C ALA A 162 -9.61 6.97 -9.12
N ILE A 163 -10.42 5.97 -8.78
CA ILE A 163 -11.61 6.12 -7.94
C ILE A 163 -11.26 5.63 -6.54
N ILE A 164 -11.33 6.53 -5.57
CA ILE A 164 -11.02 6.23 -4.17
C ILE A 164 -12.33 5.96 -3.43
N THR A 165 -12.40 4.83 -2.73
CA THR A 165 -13.53 4.50 -1.84
C THR A 165 -13.05 4.27 -0.42
N GLY A 166 -13.93 4.45 0.54
CA GLY A 166 -13.64 4.21 1.95
C GLY A 166 -14.88 4.36 2.81
N ASP A 167 -14.77 4.03 4.10
CA ASP A 167 -15.87 4.21 5.04
C ASP A 167 -16.14 5.71 5.29
N ALA A 168 -17.27 6.00 5.91
CA ALA A 168 -17.78 7.33 6.19
C ALA A 168 -16.79 8.20 7.00
N ILE A 169 -15.88 7.61 7.78
CA ILE A 169 -14.83 8.35 8.50
C ILE A 169 -13.91 9.14 7.55
N PHE A 170 -13.68 8.62 6.33
CA PHE A 170 -12.85 9.27 5.32
C PHE A 170 -13.61 10.30 4.47
N CYS A 171 -14.93 10.46 4.68
CA CYS A 171 -15.71 11.51 4.05
C CYS A 171 -15.40 12.87 4.68
N GLN A 172 -14.19 13.37 4.46
CA GLN A 172 -13.69 14.64 4.98
C GLN A 172 -13.31 15.57 3.85
N ARG A 173 -13.59 16.87 4.02
CA ARG A 173 -13.33 17.90 3.01
C ARG A 173 -11.88 17.88 2.53
N GLU A 174 -10.93 17.70 3.44
CA GLU A 174 -9.50 17.68 3.13
C GLU A 174 -9.10 16.45 2.31
N ILE A 175 -9.65 15.28 2.62
CA ILE A 175 -9.45 14.05 1.85
C ILE A 175 -10.00 14.22 0.44
N CYS A 176 -11.26 14.67 0.32
CA CYS A 176 -11.90 14.91 -0.97
C CYS A 176 -11.11 15.90 -1.84
N ARG A 177 -10.61 17.00 -1.24
CA ARG A 177 -9.76 17.97 -1.95
C ARG A 177 -8.45 17.33 -2.40
N SER A 178 -7.74 16.65 -1.52
CA SER A 178 -6.47 15.99 -1.84
C SER A 178 -6.60 15.04 -3.02
N ILE A 179 -7.69 14.25 -3.08
CA ILE A 179 -7.97 13.35 -4.19
C ILE A 179 -8.24 14.13 -5.48
N ARG A 180 -9.04 15.19 -5.41
CA ARG A 180 -9.39 16.02 -6.58
C ARG A 180 -8.18 16.80 -7.12
N ASP A 181 -7.35 17.34 -6.24
CA ASP A 181 -6.10 18.04 -6.60
C ASP A 181 -5.13 17.11 -7.33
N ALA A 182 -5.12 15.82 -6.96
CA ALA A 182 -4.37 14.77 -7.63
C ALA A 182 -5.07 14.19 -8.87
N ARG A 183 -6.16 14.84 -9.36
CA ARG A 183 -6.97 14.43 -10.53
C ARG A 183 -7.62 13.05 -10.38
N GLY A 184 -7.87 12.63 -9.14
CA GLY A 184 -8.63 11.44 -8.80
C GLY A 184 -10.14 11.74 -8.64
N HIS A 185 -10.88 10.66 -8.43
CA HIS A 185 -12.30 10.65 -8.11
C HIS A 185 -12.53 9.97 -6.77
N TYR A 186 -13.62 10.25 -6.09
CA TYR A 186 -13.96 9.56 -4.85
C TYR A 186 -15.43 9.17 -4.80
N LEU A 187 -15.69 8.12 -4.02
CA LEU A 187 -17.03 7.68 -3.66
C LEU A 187 -17.00 7.24 -2.19
N PHE A 188 -17.55 8.06 -1.30
CA PHE A 188 -17.61 7.80 0.12
C PHE A 188 -19.06 7.68 0.60
N ALA A 189 -19.30 6.78 1.55
CA ALA A 189 -20.56 6.76 2.24
C ALA A 189 -20.68 7.97 3.17
N VAL A 190 -21.87 8.60 3.19
CA VAL A 190 -22.20 9.66 4.15
C VAL A 190 -23.11 9.06 5.20
N LYS A 191 -22.76 9.24 6.47
CA LYS A 191 -23.51 8.73 7.62
C LYS A 191 -23.72 9.85 8.63
N GLU A 192 -24.26 9.51 9.78
CA GLU A 192 -24.55 10.45 10.89
C GLU A 192 -23.33 11.21 11.43
N ASN A 193 -22.10 10.78 11.08
CA ASN A 193 -20.88 11.54 11.37
C ASN A 193 -20.77 12.86 10.60
N GLN A 194 -21.61 13.06 9.56
CA GLN A 194 -21.74 14.27 8.75
C GLN A 194 -23.21 14.65 8.60
N PRO A 195 -23.90 15.03 9.69
CA PRO A 195 -25.37 15.15 9.72
C PRO A 195 -25.92 16.22 8.77
N THR A 196 -25.20 17.32 8.63
CA THR A 196 -25.60 18.41 7.72
C THR A 196 -25.53 17.97 6.26
N LEU A 197 -24.41 17.35 5.87
CA LEU A 197 -24.20 16.84 4.52
C LEU A 197 -25.20 15.73 4.19
N LEU A 198 -25.45 14.82 5.13
CA LEU A 198 -26.42 13.74 4.96
C LEU A 198 -27.80 14.32 4.67
N ARG A 199 -28.24 15.30 5.48
CA ARG A 199 -29.52 15.96 5.30
C ARG A 199 -29.64 16.70 3.97
N GLU A 200 -28.59 17.40 3.54
CA GLU A 200 -28.55 18.08 2.25
C GLU A 200 -28.70 17.09 1.10
N ILE A 201 -27.99 15.95 1.13
CA ILE A 201 -28.09 14.89 0.14
C ILE A 201 -29.53 14.31 0.12
N GLU A 202 -30.11 14.00 1.28
CA GLU A 202 -31.48 13.47 1.39
C GLU A 202 -32.51 14.43 0.78
N LEU A 203 -32.35 15.73 0.99
CA LEU A 203 -33.23 16.74 0.41
C LEU A 203 -33.14 16.79 -1.12
N GLU A 204 -31.92 16.73 -1.69
CA GLU A 204 -31.73 16.72 -3.15
C GLU A 204 -32.33 15.47 -3.79
N PHE A 205 -32.10 14.30 -3.22
CA PHE A 205 -32.71 13.07 -3.74
C PHE A 205 -34.25 13.04 -3.60
N THR A 206 -34.80 13.66 -2.56
CA THR A 206 -36.24 13.75 -2.38
C THR A 206 -36.87 14.71 -3.41
N ALA A 207 -36.19 15.81 -3.71
CA ALA A 207 -36.64 16.76 -4.72
C ALA A 207 -36.60 16.19 -6.16
N GLU A 208 -35.54 15.47 -6.50
CA GLU A 208 -35.39 14.83 -7.81
C GLU A 208 -36.35 13.64 -8.00
N CYS A 209 -36.67 12.86 -6.98
CA CYS A 209 -37.68 11.81 -7.07
C CYS A 209 -39.08 12.34 -7.43
N SER A 210 -39.39 13.59 -7.10
CA SER A 210 -40.65 14.23 -7.51
C SER A 210 -40.67 14.67 -8.99
N ALA A 211 -39.47 14.90 -9.55
CA ALA A 211 -39.31 15.32 -10.96
C ALA A 211 -39.08 14.18 -11.96
N PHE A 212 -38.64 13.01 -11.47
CA PHE A 212 -38.27 11.84 -12.27
C PHE A 212 -39.20 10.62 -11.97
N SER A 213 -40.52 10.84 -11.95
CA SER A 213 -41.46 9.72 -12.00
C SER A 213 -41.86 9.43 -13.46
N PRO A 214 -41.27 8.43 -14.15
CA PRO A 214 -41.64 8.08 -15.50
C PRO A 214 -42.85 7.18 -15.61
N LEU A 215 -43.71 7.10 -14.58
CA LEU A 215 -44.87 6.22 -14.54
C LEU A 215 -46.16 7.01 -14.39
N HIS A 216 -46.45 7.82 -15.38
CA HIS A 216 -47.82 8.11 -15.78
C HIS A 216 -47.94 7.96 -17.30
N THR A 217 -47.91 6.73 -17.78
CA THR A 217 -48.59 6.36 -19.01
C THR A 217 -49.90 5.66 -18.64
N ALA A 218 -50.97 6.38 -18.90
CA ALA A 218 -52.36 5.87 -18.93
C ALA A 218 -52.50 4.73 -19.93
#